data_b065a81714ad7cddf963175482ce9bda
#
_entry.id   b065a81714ad7cddf963175482ce9bda
#
_cell.length_a   1.000
_cell.length_b   1.000
_cell.length_c   1.000
_cell.angle_alpha   90.00
_cell.angle_beta   90.00
_cell.angle_gamma   90.00
#
_symmetry.space_group_name_H-M   'P 1'
#
loop_
_entity.id
_entity.type
_entity.pdbx_description
1 polymer ?
#
loop_
_entity_poly.entity_id
_entity_poly.type
_entity_poly.pdbx_seq_one_letter_code
_entity_poly.pdbx_strand_id
1 'polypeptide(L)'
;MFRRSTMRKSGDLGGAIFEHHVIPLVLLAAAFLCVAPLPHPVWPVLAHAKTSPDNISAFVDVTVVPMDSERVLRDQIVLVGEGRILEIGSSKVVRVPPGAHRIDAQGLFLLPGLADMHVHLVEGEVYFPLFLANGITTVRNMAGGPEMSALRDRVKRGVLIGPTIYTAGPILDGSPPVWEGSDVAITPEQARSAVEKQKNASYDFLKVYDNLLAAAYDAILQAAAQAHMPVAGHVPPHVGLQRVLDAHQRSIEHLTGYFEWLQNDRSPFKQSNEGEAFPHPAHLLAKRQALVNWLDESRIRQIAEATAKAGTWNVPTLVAWRNMTPHTELEAAWKRPGTRYATSMLHEWWNSHTGYSSEDWAAKRRGDTVRLKLTKALHHAGARLLVGTDTPHPFVVPGFSVHEELSNFVEAGLSPYGALKAATVDAAEFVGAAGEFGVVKSGARADLILVEGNPLEDVKNASRIVGVMVRGHWLSREALQRSLDATGGPSVDKK
;
A
#
# COMPACT_ATOMS: atom_id res chain seq x y z
N MET A 1 -75.32 -1.62 32.10
CA MET A 1 -76.23 -1.82 30.94
C MET A 1 -75.35 -2.27 29.78
N PHE A 2 -75.49 -3.52 29.48
CA PHE A 2 -75.40 -4.25 28.22
C PHE A 2 -74.99 -3.44 26.97
N ARG A 3 -73.99 -3.87 26.11
CA ARG A 3 -74.08 -5.05 25.24
C ARG A 3 -72.71 -5.37 24.59
N ARG A 4 -72.44 -6.65 24.46
CA ARG A 4 -71.46 -7.34 23.62
C ARG A 4 -71.76 -7.18 22.12
N SER A 5 -70.75 -7.30 21.29
CA SER A 5 -70.75 -7.97 19.98
C SER A 5 -69.47 -7.62 19.23
N THR A 6 -68.77 -8.37 18.53
CA THR A 6 -68.59 -9.76 18.10
C THR A 6 -67.33 -9.80 17.26
N MET A 7 -66.63 -10.91 17.32
CA MET A 7 -65.44 -11.25 16.50
C MET A 7 -65.72 -11.18 15.01
N ARG A 8 -64.71 -10.77 14.26
CA ARG A 8 -64.40 -11.38 12.94
C ARG A 8 -62.94 -11.58 12.76
N LYS A 9 -62.52 -12.83 12.50
CA LYS A 9 -61.26 -13.32 12.01
C LYS A 9 -61.13 -13.00 10.53
N SER A 10 -59.95 -12.60 10.10
CA SER A 10 -59.32 -12.85 8.79
C SER A 10 -57.92 -12.28 8.88
N GLY A 11 -56.87 -12.87 8.57
CA GLY A 11 -56.36 -13.83 7.69
C GLY A 11 -54.86 -13.69 7.74
N ASP A 12 -54.16 -14.77 7.97
CA ASP A 12 -52.70 -14.90 7.87
C ASP A 12 -52.16 -14.32 6.56
N LEU A 13 -51.16 -13.44 6.63
CA LEU A 13 -50.13 -13.28 5.62
C LEU A 13 -48.79 -13.27 6.34
N GLY A 14 -48.12 -14.40 6.29
CA GLY A 14 -46.77 -14.59 6.79
C GLY A 14 -45.78 -13.66 6.08
N GLY A 15 -45.32 -12.65 6.80
CA GLY A 15 -44.12 -11.92 6.46
C GLY A 15 -42.93 -12.64 7.07
N ALA A 16 -42.20 -13.38 6.26
CA ALA A 16 -40.92 -13.91 6.65
C ALA A 16 -39.97 -12.72 6.93
N ILE A 17 -39.68 -12.52 8.19
CA ILE A 17 -38.62 -11.62 8.64
C ILE A 17 -37.33 -12.34 8.29
N PHE A 18 -36.68 -11.92 7.23
CA PHE A 18 -35.29 -12.26 6.96
C PHE A 18 -34.46 -11.58 8.05
N GLU A 19 -34.09 -12.31 9.07
CA GLU A 19 -32.97 -11.93 9.94
C GLU A 19 -31.69 -11.97 9.10
N HIS A 20 -31.32 -10.80 8.59
CA HIS A 20 -29.98 -10.60 8.10
C HIS A 20 -29.03 -10.69 9.29
N HIS A 21 -28.33 -11.79 9.42
CA HIS A 21 -27.16 -11.86 10.28
C HIS A 21 -26.11 -10.89 9.72
N VAL A 22 -26.19 -9.64 10.15
CA VAL A 22 -25.12 -8.67 10.04
C VAL A 22 -24.04 -9.14 11.01
N ILE A 23 -23.04 -9.84 10.51
CA ILE A 23 -21.82 -10.12 11.28
C ILE A 23 -21.11 -8.77 11.43
N PRO A 24 -21.01 -8.26 12.67
CA PRO A 24 -20.37 -6.96 12.87
C PRO A 24 -18.89 -7.05 12.53
N LEU A 25 -18.41 -6.10 11.76
CA LEU A 25 -16.99 -5.80 11.47
C LEU A 25 -16.24 -5.30 12.73
N VAL A 26 -16.57 -5.78 13.91
CA VAL A 26 -16.28 -5.16 15.21
C VAL A 26 -15.37 -6.05 16.06
N LEU A 27 -14.50 -6.87 15.53
CA LEU A 27 -13.70 -7.76 16.38
C LEU A 27 -12.18 -7.73 16.13
N LEU A 28 -11.61 -6.57 15.74
CA LEU A 28 -10.16 -6.39 15.84
C LEU A 28 -9.72 -5.35 16.88
N ALA A 29 -10.67 -4.74 17.58
CA ALA A 29 -10.41 -3.74 18.61
C ALA A 29 -10.11 -4.30 20.00
N ALA A 30 -10.34 -5.58 20.26
CA ALA A 30 -10.27 -6.15 21.61
C ALA A 30 -8.90 -6.72 22.03
N ALA A 31 -7.86 -6.62 21.22
CA ALA A 31 -6.54 -7.19 21.52
C ALA A 31 -5.55 -6.23 22.19
N PHE A 32 -5.98 -5.03 22.59
CA PHE A 32 -5.13 -4.11 23.39
C PHE A 32 -5.35 -4.23 24.91
N LEU A 33 -5.86 -5.35 25.41
CA LEU A 33 -5.81 -5.65 26.83
C LEU A 33 -4.43 -6.22 27.18
N CYS A 34 -3.70 -5.53 28.04
CA CYS A 34 -2.47 -5.91 28.73
C CYS A 34 -2.15 -7.40 28.71
N VAL A 35 -1.58 -7.89 27.63
CA VAL A 35 -0.83 -9.14 27.65
C VAL A 35 0.58 -8.76 28.06
N ALA A 36 1.03 -9.27 29.21
CA ALA A 36 2.43 -9.20 29.60
C ALA A 36 3.28 -9.65 28.38
N PRO A 37 4.40 -8.99 28.08
CA PRO A 37 5.20 -9.34 26.92
C PRO A 37 5.64 -10.79 27.05
N LEU A 38 5.06 -11.67 26.22
CA LEU A 38 5.64 -12.98 25.99
C LEU A 38 7.07 -12.72 25.48
N PRO A 39 8.06 -13.54 25.88
CA PRO A 39 9.41 -13.38 25.36
C PRO A 39 9.33 -13.54 23.84
N HIS A 40 9.43 -12.41 23.14
CA HIS A 40 9.54 -12.41 21.69
C HIS A 40 10.71 -13.33 21.32
N PRO A 41 10.57 -14.18 20.28
CA PRO A 41 11.72 -14.88 19.76
C PRO A 41 12.77 -13.81 19.45
N VAL A 42 13.89 -13.86 20.12
CA VAL A 42 15.02 -12.98 19.87
C VAL A 42 15.47 -13.34 18.45
N TRP A 43 15.03 -12.55 17.48
CA TRP A 43 15.55 -12.61 16.13
C TRP A 43 17.08 -12.57 16.25
N PRO A 44 17.81 -13.38 15.50
CA PRO A 44 19.23 -13.15 15.39
C PRO A 44 19.38 -11.72 14.89
N VAL A 45 19.62 -10.79 15.80
CA VAL A 45 20.08 -9.44 15.47
C VAL A 45 21.27 -9.71 14.57
N LEU A 46 21.14 -9.44 13.27
CA LEU A 46 22.28 -9.45 12.40
C LEU A 46 23.23 -8.44 13.02
N ALA A 47 24.18 -8.98 13.79
CA ALA A 47 25.09 -8.20 14.60
C ALA A 47 25.75 -7.20 13.64
N HIS A 48 25.71 -5.93 14.00
CA HIS A 48 26.41 -4.88 13.32
C HIS A 48 27.89 -5.29 13.22
N ALA A 49 28.33 -5.73 12.04
CA ALA A 49 29.72 -5.60 11.71
C ALA A 49 29.98 -4.09 11.80
N LYS A 50 30.80 -3.65 12.75
CA LYS A 50 31.31 -2.28 12.79
C LYS A 50 31.87 -2.01 11.39
N THR A 51 31.26 -1.10 10.67
CA THR A 51 31.73 -0.67 9.35
C THR A 51 33.10 -0.05 9.54
N SER A 52 34.13 -0.82 9.20
CA SER A 52 35.45 -0.25 8.87
C SER A 52 35.28 0.66 7.66
N PRO A 53 36.03 1.75 7.57
CA PRO A 53 36.00 2.65 6.40
C PRO A 53 36.29 1.95 5.06
N ASP A 54 36.72 0.71 5.07
CA ASP A 54 37.19 -0.06 3.89
C ASP A 54 36.14 -1.07 3.35
N ASN A 55 34.89 -1.06 3.80
CA ASN A 55 33.91 -2.04 3.33
C ASN A 55 33.21 -1.58 2.03
N ILE A 56 33.95 -1.70 0.91
CA ILE A 56 33.37 -1.51 -0.42
C ILE A 56 32.80 -2.84 -0.92
N SER A 57 31.55 -2.83 -1.40
CA SER A 57 30.96 -3.91 -2.18
C SER A 57 31.01 -3.53 -3.68
N ALA A 58 31.26 -4.51 -4.52
CA ALA A 58 31.36 -4.33 -5.96
C ALA A 58 30.49 -5.35 -6.69
N PHE A 59 29.46 -4.90 -7.39
CA PHE A 59 28.77 -5.72 -8.39
C PHE A 59 29.62 -5.71 -9.66
N VAL A 60 29.98 -6.90 -10.13
CA VAL A 60 30.93 -7.04 -11.25
C VAL A 60 30.22 -7.63 -12.45
N ASP A 61 30.51 -7.07 -13.64
CA ASP A 61 29.97 -7.51 -14.94
C ASP A 61 28.43 -7.52 -15.02
N VAL A 62 27.80 -6.56 -14.30
CA VAL A 62 26.34 -6.47 -14.18
C VAL A 62 25.71 -5.66 -15.32
N THR A 63 24.50 -6.01 -15.71
CA THR A 63 23.65 -5.14 -16.54
C THR A 63 22.83 -4.23 -15.60
N VAL A 64 23.04 -2.93 -15.66
CA VAL A 64 22.33 -1.95 -14.83
C VAL A 64 21.07 -1.46 -15.54
N VAL A 65 19.96 -1.44 -14.83
CA VAL A 65 18.70 -0.74 -15.18
C VAL A 65 18.64 0.51 -14.32
N PRO A 66 19.12 1.67 -14.81
CA PRO A 66 19.35 2.84 -13.96
C PRO A 66 18.07 3.53 -13.49
N MET A 67 16.96 3.31 -14.18
CA MET A 67 15.64 3.91 -13.97
C MET A 67 15.60 5.44 -14.19
N ASP A 68 16.69 6.07 -14.66
CA ASP A 68 16.68 7.46 -15.11
C ASP A 68 15.98 7.63 -16.48
N SER A 69 15.96 6.56 -17.26
CA SER A 69 15.26 6.42 -18.54
C SER A 69 15.07 4.94 -18.88
N GLU A 70 14.26 4.62 -19.90
CA GLU A 70 14.00 3.24 -20.35
C GLU A 70 15.20 2.71 -21.14
N ARG A 71 16.23 2.23 -20.41
CA ARG A 71 17.48 1.69 -20.98
C ARG A 71 18.16 0.71 -20.04
N VAL A 72 19.10 -0.02 -20.57
CA VAL A 72 20.05 -0.85 -19.83
C VAL A 72 21.49 -0.46 -20.14
N LEU A 73 22.37 -0.58 -19.15
CA LEU A 73 23.83 -0.38 -19.28
C LEU A 73 24.48 -1.74 -19.05
N ARG A 74 25.10 -2.32 -20.10
CA ARG A 74 25.74 -3.64 -20.03
C ARG A 74 27.17 -3.54 -19.51
N ASP A 75 27.71 -4.63 -18.99
CA ASP A 75 29.11 -4.81 -18.60
C ASP A 75 29.58 -3.71 -17.62
N GLN A 76 28.78 -3.45 -16.60
CA GLN A 76 29.09 -2.42 -15.61
C GLN A 76 29.74 -3.00 -14.35
N ILE A 77 30.55 -2.18 -13.69
CA ILE A 77 30.91 -2.30 -12.29
C ILE A 77 30.16 -1.23 -11.51
N VAL A 78 29.52 -1.64 -10.40
CA VAL A 78 28.87 -0.72 -9.46
C VAL A 78 29.56 -0.86 -8.11
N LEU A 79 30.21 0.19 -7.65
CA LEU A 79 30.89 0.27 -6.36
C LEU A 79 29.95 0.89 -5.33
N VAL A 80 29.86 0.26 -4.16
CA VAL A 80 29.03 0.71 -3.04
C VAL A 80 29.88 0.79 -1.79
N GLY A 81 29.78 1.91 -1.06
CA GLY A 81 30.41 2.10 0.24
C GLY A 81 29.61 3.12 1.06
N GLU A 82 29.70 3.04 2.37
CA GLU A 82 29.00 3.95 3.30
C GLU A 82 27.49 4.10 3.03
N GLY A 83 26.85 3.02 2.58
CA GLY A 83 25.43 2.99 2.27
C GLY A 83 25.03 3.71 0.97
N ARG A 84 26.00 4.15 0.15
CA ARG A 84 25.76 4.87 -1.10
C ARG A 84 26.47 4.22 -2.28
N ILE A 85 25.94 4.47 -3.48
CA ILE A 85 26.61 4.12 -4.73
C ILE A 85 27.75 5.13 -4.94
N LEU A 86 28.98 4.64 -4.95
CA LEU A 86 30.17 5.48 -5.11
C LEU A 86 30.44 5.76 -6.59
N GLU A 87 30.47 4.69 -7.40
CA GLU A 87 30.84 4.78 -8.81
C GLU A 87 30.07 3.73 -9.63
N ILE A 88 29.71 4.10 -10.86
CA ILE A 88 29.17 3.22 -11.88
C ILE A 88 29.90 3.47 -13.18
N GLY A 89 30.34 2.42 -13.84
CA GLY A 89 30.96 2.54 -15.14
C GLY A 89 31.31 1.19 -15.75
N SER A 90 31.76 1.24 -17.01
CA SER A 90 32.16 0.04 -17.74
C SER A 90 33.25 -0.73 -17.00
N SER A 91 33.13 -2.07 -16.98
CA SER A 91 34.18 -2.97 -16.44
C SER A 91 35.56 -2.79 -17.08
N LYS A 92 35.63 -2.12 -18.24
CA LYS A 92 36.88 -1.74 -18.88
C LYS A 92 37.57 -0.52 -18.22
N VAL A 93 36.80 0.32 -17.52
CA VAL A 93 37.27 1.60 -16.96
C VAL A 93 37.34 1.56 -15.45
N VAL A 94 36.23 1.18 -14.79
CA VAL A 94 36.13 1.12 -13.32
C VAL A 94 36.97 -0.04 -12.80
N ARG A 95 37.74 0.20 -11.74
CA ARG A 95 38.55 -0.83 -11.08
C ARG A 95 37.94 -1.18 -9.72
N VAL A 96 37.81 -2.48 -9.48
CA VAL A 96 37.39 -2.95 -8.15
C VAL A 96 38.55 -2.81 -7.19
N PRO A 97 38.43 -2.05 -6.10
CA PRO A 97 39.48 -1.88 -5.11
C PRO A 97 39.94 -3.21 -4.52
N PRO A 98 41.21 -3.37 -4.16
CA PRO A 98 41.67 -4.52 -3.40
C PRO A 98 40.93 -4.64 -2.06
N GLY A 99 40.51 -5.84 -1.70
CA GLY A 99 39.74 -6.10 -0.47
C GLY A 99 38.22 -5.83 -0.56
N ALA A 100 37.72 -5.27 -1.66
CA ALA A 100 36.27 -5.09 -1.84
C ALA A 100 35.53 -6.45 -1.88
N HIS A 101 34.38 -6.51 -1.24
CA HIS A 101 33.46 -7.65 -1.35
C HIS A 101 32.88 -7.71 -2.76
N ARG A 102 33.32 -8.71 -3.54
CA ARG A 102 32.89 -8.89 -4.93
C ARG A 102 31.62 -9.72 -5.00
N ILE A 103 30.63 -9.19 -5.73
CA ILE A 103 29.38 -9.86 -6.07
C ILE A 103 29.43 -10.10 -7.57
N ASP A 104 29.63 -11.37 -7.97
CA ASP A 104 29.55 -11.75 -9.39
C ASP A 104 28.11 -11.61 -9.87
N ALA A 105 27.91 -10.76 -10.87
CA ALA A 105 26.60 -10.41 -11.39
C ALA A 105 26.52 -10.59 -12.92
N GLN A 106 27.41 -11.43 -13.49
CA GLN A 106 27.40 -11.73 -14.90
C GLN A 106 26.06 -12.32 -15.35
N GLY A 107 25.44 -11.72 -16.36
CA GLY A 107 24.14 -12.13 -16.89
C GLY A 107 22.93 -11.72 -16.04
N LEU A 108 23.16 -11.01 -14.93
CA LEU A 108 22.14 -10.51 -14.04
C LEU A 108 21.86 -9.01 -14.27
N PHE A 109 20.71 -8.55 -13.74
CA PHE A 109 20.24 -7.17 -13.85
C PHE A 109 20.18 -6.52 -12.47
N LEU A 110 20.80 -5.34 -12.35
CA LEU A 110 20.79 -4.54 -11.14
C LEU A 110 19.88 -3.33 -11.35
N LEU A 111 18.87 -3.19 -10.50
CA LEU A 111 17.97 -2.05 -10.51
C LEU A 111 17.76 -1.50 -9.10
N PRO A 112 17.15 -0.30 -8.93
CA PRO A 112 16.85 0.22 -7.61
C PRO A 112 15.93 -0.70 -6.85
N GLY A 113 16.05 -0.73 -5.53
CA GLY A 113 15.06 -1.34 -4.65
C GLY A 113 13.68 -0.71 -4.85
N LEU A 114 12.65 -1.53 -4.75
CA LEU A 114 11.27 -1.14 -4.98
C LEU A 114 10.69 -0.45 -3.73
N ALA A 115 9.67 0.36 -3.95
CA ALA A 115 8.85 0.98 -2.91
C ALA A 115 7.41 0.45 -2.97
N ASP A 116 6.85 0.15 -1.79
CA ASP A 116 5.42 -0.06 -1.59
C ASP A 116 4.82 1.18 -0.91
N MET A 117 4.04 1.94 -1.68
CA MET A 117 3.56 3.25 -1.26
C MET A 117 2.20 3.21 -0.54
N HIS A 118 1.73 2.02 -0.16
CA HIS A 118 0.57 1.87 0.71
C HIS A 118 0.65 0.55 1.48
N VAL A 119 1.10 0.63 2.73
CA VAL A 119 1.17 -0.52 3.64
C VAL A 119 0.58 -0.17 5.00
N HIS A 120 0.20 -1.21 5.76
CA HIS A 120 -0.11 -1.15 7.17
C HIS A 120 0.79 -2.11 7.94
N LEU A 121 1.74 -1.56 8.71
CA LEU A 121 2.73 -2.34 9.45
C LEU A 121 2.15 -2.82 10.80
N VAL A 122 1.02 -3.51 10.76
CA VAL A 122 0.26 -3.92 11.96
C VAL A 122 1.04 -4.85 12.90
N GLU A 123 2.00 -5.63 12.37
CA GLU A 123 2.93 -6.45 13.17
C GLU A 123 4.38 -5.90 13.11
N GLY A 124 4.53 -4.65 12.69
CA GLY A 124 5.80 -3.94 12.73
C GLY A 124 6.91 -4.62 11.95
N GLU A 125 8.03 -4.89 12.65
CA GLU A 125 9.26 -5.45 12.06
C GLU A 125 9.13 -6.90 11.60
N VAL A 126 8.07 -7.63 12.00
CA VAL A 126 7.79 -9.00 11.54
C VAL A 126 7.68 -9.08 10.02
N TYR A 127 7.23 -8.01 9.37
CA TYR A 127 7.10 -7.96 7.91
C TYR A 127 8.40 -7.65 7.17
N PHE A 128 9.46 -7.24 7.86
CA PHE A 128 10.71 -6.81 7.19
C PHE A 128 11.36 -7.90 6.34
N PRO A 129 11.47 -9.16 6.80
CA PRO A 129 11.98 -10.24 5.96
C PRO A 129 11.17 -10.43 4.67
N LEU A 130 9.82 -10.30 4.75
CA LEU A 130 8.96 -10.45 3.58
C LEU A 130 9.18 -9.31 2.58
N PHE A 131 9.27 -8.06 3.05
CA PHE A 131 9.58 -6.93 2.19
C PHE A 131 10.95 -7.08 1.54
N LEU A 132 12.01 -7.31 2.32
CA LEU A 132 13.37 -7.38 1.81
C LEU A 132 13.56 -8.56 0.85
N ALA A 133 13.00 -9.74 1.14
CA ALA A 133 13.10 -10.89 0.25
C ALA A 133 12.42 -10.67 -1.11
N ASN A 134 11.51 -9.71 -1.19
CA ASN A 134 10.83 -9.30 -2.42
C ASN A 134 11.39 -7.98 -3.00
N GLY A 135 12.53 -7.51 -2.50
CA GLY A 135 13.21 -6.33 -3.04
C GLY A 135 12.59 -4.99 -2.64
N ILE A 136 11.68 -4.98 -1.65
CA ILE A 136 11.06 -3.76 -1.17
C ILE A 136 11.97 -3.12 -0.12
N THR A 137 12.58 -2.00 -0.47
CA THR A 137 13.54 -1.26 0.36
C THR A 137 12.97 0.03 0.94
N THR A 138 11.77 0.42 0.51
CA THR A 138 11.05 1.59 1.01
C THR A 138 9.57 1.27 1.13
N VAL A 139 8.94 1.71 2.24
CA VAL A 139 7.50 1.55 2.47
C VAL A 139 6.89 2.85 2.97
N ARG A 140 5.63 3.10 2.57
CA ARG A 140 4.81 4.18 3.12
C ARG A 140 3.68 3.59 3.96
N ASN A 141 3.82 3.69 5.29
CA ASN A 141 2.83 3.20 6.25
C ASN A 141 1.69 4.20 6.42
N MET A 142 0.45 3.77 6.17
CA MET A 142 -0.71 4.65 6.04
C MET A 142 -1.50 4.83 7.34
N ALA A 143 -1.11 4.17 8.42
CA ALA A 143 -1.63 4.37 9.75
C ALA A 143 -0.56 4.01 10.79
N GLY A 144 -0.31 4.88 11.74
CA GLY A 144 0.72 4.65 12.75
C GLY A 144 0.42 5.32 14.08
N GLY A 145 1.27 5.04 15.02
CA GLY A 145 1.30 5.59 16.35
C GLY A 145 2.74 5.82 16.81
N PRO A 146 2.97 6.12 18.11
CA PRO A 146 4.31 6.34 18.64
C PRO A 146 5.27 5.15 18.41
N GLU A 147 4.76 3.91 18.44
CA GLU A 147 5.50 2.69 18.16
C GLU A 147 6.05 2.66 16.72
N MET A 148 5.28 3.17 15.77
CA MET A 148 5.70 3.24 14.37
C MET A 148 6.81 4.28 14.15
N SER A 149 6.71 5.43 14.82
CA SER A 149 7.79 6.43 14.84
C SER A 149 9.07 5.85 15.44
N ALA A 150 8.96 5.10 16.55
CA ALA A 150 10.11 4.43 17.17
C ALA A 150 10.73 3.36 16.25
N LEU A 151 9.89 2.58 15.54
CA LEU A 151 10.35 1.59 14.57
C LEU A 151 11.09 2.25 13.40
N ARG A 152 10.52 3.31 12.81
CA ARG A 152 11.16 4.12 11.77
C ARG A 152 12.54 4.61 12.22
N ASP A 153 12.64 5.13 13.44
CA ASP A 153 13.89 5.67 13.97
C ASP A 153 14.94 4.57 14.22
N ARG A 154 14.55 3.36 14.64
CA ARG A 154 15.44 2.19 14.76
C ARG A 154 16.02 1.80 13.40
N VAL A 155 15.19 1.76 12.36
CA VAL A 155 15.62 1.49 10.98
C VAL A 155 16.53 2.59 10.45
N LYS A 156 16.17 3.87 10.65
CA LYS A 156 16.95 5.04 10.20
C LYS A 156 18.35 5.08 10.83
N ARG A 157 18.46 4.71 12.10
CA ARG A 157 19.76 4.63 12.82
C ARG A 157 20.55 3.35 12.52
N GLY A 158 20.03 2.45 11.67
CA GLY A 158 20.68 1.19 11.34
C GLY A 158 20.65 0.15 12.48
N VAL A 159 19.85 0.35 13.53
CA VAL A 159 19.66 -0.63 14.61
C VAL A 159 18.92 -1.86 14.11
N LEU A 160 18.06 -1.67 13.11
CA LEU A 160 17.34 -2.73 12.42
C LEU A 160 17.61 -2.67 10.91
N ILE A 161 17.81 -3.84 10.31
CA ILE A 161 17.82 -4.00 8.87
C ILE A 161 16.36 -4.20 8.42
N GLY A 162 15.83 -3.23 7.67
CA GLY A 162 14.46 -3.22 7.17
C GLY A 162 14.29 -2.16 6.11
N PRO A 163 13.13 -2.06 5.45
CA PRO A 163 12.86 -1.00 4.49
C PRO A 163 12.89 0.37 5.18
N THR A 164 13.21 1.41 4.42
CA THR A 164 13.02 2.80 4.87
C THR A 164 11.54 3.06 5.03
N ILE A 165 11.12 3.62 6.17
CA ILE A 165 9.72 3.83 6.51
C ILE A 165 9.38 5.32 6.43
N TYR A 166 8.36 5.66 5.65
CA TYR A 166 7.60 6.90 5.76
C TYR A 166 6.26 6.59 6.42
N THR A 167 5.84 7.33 7.44
CA THR A 167 4.63 6.98 8.19
C THR A 167 3.71 8.16 8.45
N ALA A 168 2.40 7.95 8.24
CA ALA A 168 1.38 8.78 8.86
C ALA A 168 1.32 8.54 10.36
N GLY A 169 0.69 9.47 11.07
CA GLY A 169 0.19 9.25 12.42
C GLY A 169 -1.13 8.44 12.43
N PRO A 170 -1.91 8.54 13.52
CA PRO A 170 -3.27 8.05 13.56
C PRO A 170 -4.10 8.62 12.41
N ILE A 171 -4.98 7.83 11.85
CA ILE A 171 -5.88 8.25 10.77
C ILE A 171 -6.73 9.43 11.24
N LEU A 172 -6.86 10.48 10.44
CA LEU A 172 -7.78 11.59 10.68
C LEU A 172 -9.15 11.23 10.11
N ASP A 173 -10.13 11.03 10.96
CA ASP A 173 -11.47 10.60 10.54
C ASP A 173 -12.57 11.39 11.26
N GLY A 174 -13.80 11.26 10.76
CA GLY A 174 -14.99 11.79 11.42
C GLY A 174 -15.51 10.90 12.54
N SER A 175 -16.79 11.09 12.94
CA SER A 175 -17.43 10.29 13.98
C SER A 175 -18.66 9.57 13.44
N PRO A 176 -18.81 8.26 13.74
CA PRO A 176 -17.82 7.38 14.36
C PRO A 176 -16.63 7.12 13.41
N PRO A 177 -15.42 6.96 13.91
CA PRO A 177 -14.28 6.64 13.04
C PRO A 177 -14.42 5.21 12.50
N VAL A 178 -13.92 4.99 11.27
CA VAL A 178 -13.93 3.64 10.66
C VAL A 178 -12.98 2.70 11.41
N TRP A 179 -11.84 3.23 11.82
CA TRP A 179 -10.81 2.46 12.53
C TRP A 179 -10.62 2.98 13.94
N GLU A 180 -10.60 2.06 14.90
CA GLU A 180 -10.23 2.37 16.27
C GLU A 180 -8.80 2.95 16.35
N GLY A 181 -8.58 3.88 17.26
CA GLY A 181 -7.30 4.58 17.36
C GLY A 181 -7.11 5.76 16.40
N SER A 182 -8.10 6.07 15.57
CA SER A 182 -8.09 7.27 14.73
C SER A 182 -8.17 8.56 15.58
N ASP A 183 -7.53 9.63 15.11
CA ASP A 183 -7.75 10.98 15.62
C ASP A 183 -9.07 11.52 15.04
N VAL A 184 -10.11 11.60 15.89
CA VAL A 184 -11.46 12.02 15.48
C VAL A 184 -11.52 13.53 15.37
N ALA A 185 -11.95 14.05 14.22
CA ALA A 185 -12.10 15.46 13.91
C ALA A 185 -13.51 15.77 13.39
N ILE A 186 -14.41 16.16 14.31
CA ILE A 186 -15.81 16.50 13.99
C ILE A 186 -15.90 18.01 13.68
N THR A 187 -15.11 18.83 14.39
CA THR A 187 -15.11 20.30 14.22
C THR A 187 -13.79 20.79 13.62
N PRO A 188 -13.79 22.00 13.02
CA PRO A 188 -12.56 22.62 12.54
C PRO A 188 -11.48 22.80 13.63
N GLU A 189 -11.86 23.01 14.89
CA GLU A 189 -10.95 23.15 16.04
C GLU A 189 -10.25 21.84 16.34
N GLN A 190 -11.02 20.73 16.40
CA GLN A 190 -10.48 19.39 16.59
C GLN A 190 -9.55 19.00 15.43
N ALA A 191 -9.92 19.34 14.20
CA ALA A 191 -9.11 19.11 13.01
C ALA A 191 -7.74 19.80 13.11
N ARG A 192 -7.71 21.10 13.45
CA ARG A 192 -6.46 21.84 13.65
C ARG A 192 -5.60 21.26 14.78
N SER A 193 -6.22 20.94 15.91
CA SER A 193 -5.52 20.32 17.04
C SER A 193 -4.90 18.97 16.69
N ALA A 194 -5.61 18.14 15.93
CA ALA A 194 -5.11 16.84 15.47
C ALA A 194 -3.89 17.00 14.52
N VAL A 195 -3.92 17.96 13.60
CA VAL A 195 -2.78 18.26 12.73
C VAL A 195 -1.57 18.73 13.54
N GLU A 196 -1.77 19.65 14.50
CA GLU A 196 -0.68 20.12 15.37
C GLU A 196 -0.08 18.98 16.20
N LYS A 197 -0.90 18.12 16.79
CA LYS A 197 -0.48 16.91 17.52
C LYS A 197 0.40 16.02 16.64
N GLN A 198 -0.02 15.74 15.42
CA GLN A 198 0.72 14.87 14.50
C GLN A 198 2.02 15.52 13.99
N LYS A 199 2.02 16.83 13.77
CA LYS A 199 3.23 17.60 13.45
C LYS A 199 4.26 17.50 14.58
N ASN A 200 3.83 17.72 15.83
CA ASN A 200 4.70 17.67 17.00
C ASN A 200 5.26 16.26 17.26
N ALA A 201 4.52 15.22 16.87
CA ALA A 201 4.98 13.84 16.91
C ALA A 201 5.89 13.46 15.72
N SER A 202 6.18 14.41 14.80
CA SER A 202 7.09 14.24 13.66
C SER A 202 6.69 13.12 12.69
N TYR A 203 5.39 12.93 12.45
CA TYR A 203 4.92 12.09 11.37
C TYR A 203 5.21 12.74 10.01
N ASP A 204 5.39 11.91 8.97
CA ASP A 204 5.85 12.38 7.66
C ASP A 204 4.73 13.03 6.84
N PHE A 205 3.48 12.63 7.08
CA PHE A 205 2.27 13.11 6.38
C PHE A 205 1.01 12.81 7.18
N LEU A 206 -0.13 13.39 6.75
CA LEU A 206 -1.45 13.17 7.33
C LEU A 206 -2.25 12.21 6.45
N LYS A 207 -2.96 11.25 7.06
CA LYS A 207 -3.92 10.34 6.39
C LYS A 207 -5.34 10.76 6.74
N VAL A 208 -6.12 11.23 5.74
CA VAL A 208 -7.55 11.53 5.86
C VAL A 208 -8.40 10.34 5.45
N TYR A 209 -9.62 10.23 6.02
CA TYR A 209 -10.47 9.07 5.86
C TYR A 209 -11.96 9.40 5.64
N ASP A 210 -12.81 8.35 5.56
CA ASP A 210 -14.13 8.35 4.96
C ASP A 210 -15.19 9.23 5.67
N ASN A 211 -15.16 9.35 7.01
CA ASN A 211 -16.24 10.01 7.76
C ASN A 211 -15.99 11.50 8.07
N LEU A 212 -14.95 12.09 7.47
CA LEU A 212 -14.71 13.51 7.60
C LEU A 212 -15.80 14.35 6.93
N LEU A 213 -16.31 15.34 7.67
CA LEU A 213 -17.17 16.38 7.14
C LEU A 213 -16.34 17.44 6.41
N ALA A 214 -16.95 18.13 5.43
CA ALA A 214 -16.25 19.12 4.61
C ALA A 214 -15.55 20.22 5.43
N ALA A 215 -16.18 20.74 6.48
CA ALA A 215 -15.60 21.79 7.32
C ALA A 215 -14.35 21.31 8.09
N ALA A 216 -14.37 20.05 8.58
CA ALA A 216 -13.21 19.46 9.26
C ALA A 216 -12.09 19.16 8.24
N TYR A 217 -12.43 18.63 7.07
CA TYR A 217 -11.47 18.39 5.99
C TYR A 217 -10.76 19.67 5.56
N ASP A 218 -11.49 20.77 5.34
CA ASP A 218 -10.90 22.07 4.98
C ASP A 218 -9.96 22.60 6.06
N ALA A 219 -10.35 22.44 7.33
CA ALA A 219 -9.51 22.85 8.45
C ALA A 219 -8.22 22.01 8.55
N ILE A 220 -8.30 20.70 8.24
CA ILE A 220 -7.12 19.83 8.10
C ILE A 220 -6.20 20.37 7.02
N LEU A 221 -6.72 20.63 5.80
CA LEU A 221 -5.91 21.14 4.69
C LEU A 221 -5.23 22.47 5.03
N GLN A 222 -5.98 23.40 5.63
CA GLN A 222 -5.44 24.71 6.02
C GLN A 222 -4.33 24.58 7.08
N ALA A 223 -4.55 23.78 8.12
CA ALA A 223 -3.55 23.54 9.16
C ALA A 223 -2.34 22.76 8.62
N ALA A 224 -2.55 21.78 7.73
CA ALA A 224 -1.51 21.01 7.09
C ALA A 224 -0.59 21.89 6.22
N ALA A 225 -1.17 22.83 5.45
CA ALA A 225 -0.40 23.80 4.68
C ALA A 225 0.50 24.67 5.56
N GLN A 226 -0.01 25.18 6.69
CA GLN A 226 0.77 25.94 7.67
C GLN A 226 1.87 25.09 8.33
N ALA A 227 1.59 23.81 8.59
CA ALA A 227 2.54 22.87 9.17
C ALA A 227 3.52 22.27 8.14
N HIS A 228 3.36 22.58 6.85
CA HIS A 228 4.10 21.96 5.75
C HIS A 228 4.02 20.42 5.74
N MET A 229 2.85 19.87 6.08
CA MET A 229 2.59 18.43 6.07
C MET A 229 1.76 18.05 4.84
N PRO A 230 2.20 17.08 4.03
CA PRO A 230 1.36 16.55 2.96
C PRO A 230 0.10 15.87 3.50
N VAL A 231 -1.02 16.02 2.77
CA VAL A 231 -2.27 15.31 3.06
C VAL A 231 -2.48 14.23 2.00
N ALA A 232 -2.63 12.99 2.43
CA ALA A 232 -2.90 11.82 1.61
C ALA A 232 -4.12 11.08 2.16
N GLY A 233 -4.73 10.20 1.39
CA GLY A 233 -5.78 9.34 1.93
C GLY A 233 -6.98 9.17 1.02
N HIS A 234 -8.11 8.94 1.64
CA HIS A 234 -9.36 8.74 0.93
C HIS A 234 -9.98 10.05 0.44
N VAL A 235 -10.95 9.93 -0.42
CA VAL A 235 -11.90 10.98 -0.75
C VAL A 235 -13.11 10.80 0.18
N PRO A 236 -13.26 11.63 1.24
CA PRO A 236 -14.43 11.49 2.11
C PRO A 236 -15.71 11.72 1.30
N PRO A 237 -16.75 10.87 1.43
CA PRO A 237 -18.00 11.03 0.68
C PRO A 237 -18.67 12.40 0.85
N HIS A 238 -18.57 13.00 2.04
CA HIS A 238 -19.09 14.34 2.32
C HIS A 238 -18.29 15.48 1.70
N VAL A 239 -17.10 15.18 1.18
CA VAL A 239 -16.22 16.16 0.51
C VAL A 239 -16.34 16.02 -0.99
N GLY A 240 -16.28 14.80 -1.51
CA GLY A 240 -16.37 14.47 -2.91
C GLY A 240 -15.07 14.69 -3.68
N LEU A 241 -14.93 13.94 -4.80
CA LEU A 241 -13.70 13.91 -5.60
C LEU A 241 -13.32 15.28 -6.15
N GLN A 242 -14.27 16.06 -6.68
CA GLN A 242 -13.96 17.36 -7.27
C GLN A 242 -13.27 18.28 -6.26
N ARG A 243 -13.79 18.37 -5.02
CA ARG A 243 -13.20 19.21 -3.98
C ARG A 243 -11.80 18.74 -3.57
N VAL A 244 -11.60 17.42 -3.51
CA VAL A 244 -10.27 16.84 -3.20
C VAL A 244 -9.25 17.19 -4.29
N LEU A 245 -9.64 17.14 -5.55
CA LEU A 245 -8.79 17.54 -6.68
C LEU A 245 -8.51 19.05 -6.68
N ASP A 246 -9.52 19.89 -6.45
CA ASP A 246 -9.37 21.35 -6.38
C ASP A 246 -8.48 21.78 -5.18
N ALA A 247 -8.50 20.99 -4.12
CA ALA A 247 -7.66 21.19 -2.94
C ALA A 247 -6.23 20.64 -3.11
N HIS A 248 -5.91 20.02 -4.24
CA HIS A 248 -4.60 19.42 -4.53
C HIS A 248 -4.13 18.44 -3.44
N GLN A 249 -5.05 17.59 -2.91
CA GLN A 249 -4.65 16.52 -2.00
C GLN A 249 -3.50 15.73 -2.60
N ARG A 250 -2.45 15.46 -1.82
CA ARG A 250 -1.19 14.90 -2.34
C ARG A 250 -1.38 13.55 -3.01
N SER A 251 -2.18 12.62 -2.41
CA SER A 251 -2.56 11.36 -3.07
C SER A 251 -3.96 10.91 -2.70
N ILE A 252 -4.58 10.19 -3.63
CA ILE A 252 -5.83 9.45 -3.44
C ILE A 252 -5.50 7.96 -3.44
N GLU A 253 -5.96 7.27 -2.39
CA GLU A 253 -5.76 5.86 -2.17
C GLU A 253 -6.97 5.06 -2.69
N HIS A 254 -6.73 3.84 -3.24
CA HIS A 254 -7.76 2.85 -3.65
C HIS A 254 -8.74 3.35 -4.72
N LEU A 255 -8.44 4.45 -5.39
CA LEU A 255 -9.37 5.14 -6.30
C LEU A 255 -10.70 5.50 -5.60
N THR A 256 -10.66 5.86 -4.30
CA THR A 256 -11.85 6.32 -3.58
C THR A 256 -12.40 7.60 -4.21
N GLY A 257 -13.73 7.74 -4.21
CA GLY A 257 -14.43 8.89 -4.82
C GLY A 257 -14.65 8.79 -6.33
N TYR A 258 -13.87 7.97 -7.06
CA TYR A 258 -14.04 7.86 -8.52
C TYR A 258 -15.34 7.16 -8.90
N PHE A 259 -15.73 6.10 -8.21
CA PHE A 259 -16.98 5.39 -8.50
C PHE A 259 -18.19 6.26 -8.16
N GLU A 260 -18.13 7.03 -7.11
CA GLU A 260 -19.14 8.03 -6.73
C GLU A 260 -19.26 9.11 -7.79
N TRP A 261 -18.14 9.61 -8.32
CA TRP A 261 -18.12 10.62 -9.38
C TRP A 261 -18.66 10.10 -10.72
N LEU A 262 -18.42 8.81 -11.00
CA LEU A 262 -18.87 8.16 -12.24
C LEU A 262 -20.34 7.76 -12.23
N GLN A 263 -21.12 8.00 -11.15
CA GLN A 263 -22.53 7.65 -11.11
C GLN A 263 -23.32 8.36 -12.23
N ASN A 264 -24.15 7.59 -12.95
CA ASN A 264 -25.06 8.15 -13.94
C ASN A 264 -26.27 8.86 -13.29
N ASP A 265 -27.08 9.59 -14.08
CA ASP A 265 -28.16 10.41 -13.57
C ASP A 265 -29.31 9.62 -12.93
N ARG A 266 -29.38 8.30 -13.15
CA ARG A 266 -30.39 7.40 -12.56
C ARG A 266 -29.92 6.74 -11.29
N SER A 267 -28.66 6.93 -10.91
CA SER A 267 -28.10 6.30 -9.73
C SER A 267 -28.77 6.81 -8.45
N PRO A 268 -29.23 5.93 -7.58
CA PRO A 268 -29.71 6.32 -6.24
C PRO A 268 -28.56 6.79 -5.33
N PHE A 269 -27.32 6.67 -5.78
CA PHE A 269 -26.10 7.02 -5.05
C PHE A 269 -25.43 8.29 -5.59
N LYS A 270 -26.06 8.96 -6.57
CA LYS A 270 -25.54 10.23 -7.08
C LYS A 270 -25.54 11.22 -5.92
N GLN A 271 -24.36 11.71 -5.57
CA GLN A 271 -24.23 12.74 -4.54
C GLN A 271 -25.11 13.93 -4.97
N SER A 272 -26.11 14.26 -4.16
CA SER A 272 -26.64 15.61 -4.16
C SER A 272 -25.48 16.53 -3.74
N ASN A 273 -25.28 17.65 -4.39
CA ASN A 273 -24.25 18.65 -4.04
C ASN A 273 -24.44 19.23 -2.62
N GLU A 274 -25.37 18.72 -1.83
CA GLU A 274 -25.80 19.19 -0.53
C GLU A 274 -25.69 18.06 0.50
N GLY A 275 -24.48 17.67 0.87
CA GLY A 275 -24.13 17.17 2.18
C GLY A 275 -25.01 16.09 2.87
N GLU A 276 -25.80 15.28 2.16
CA GLU A 276 -26.53 14.18 2.79
C GLU A 276 -25.61 13.06 3.23
N ALA A 277 -25.71 12.71 4.50
CA ALA A 277 -24.88 11.73 5.17
C ALA A 277 -24.98 10.34 4.52
N PHE A 278 -23.84 9.80 4.08
CA PHE A 278 -23.74 8.38 3.76
C PHE A 278 -23.87 7.55 5.05
N PRO A 279 -24.71 6.51 5.07
CA PRO A 279 -24.83 5.65 6.24
C PRO A 279 -23.53 4.88 6.51
N HIS A 280 -23.35 4.51 7.77
CA HIS A 280 -22.23 3.85 8.43
C HIS A 280 -21.36 2.90 7.54
N PRO A 281 -20.03 2.80 7.81
CA PRO A 281 -19.02 2.07 6.99
C PRO A 281 -19.34 0.60 6.67
N ALA A 282 -19.99 -0.14 7.57
CA ALA A 282 -20.42 -1.52 7.29
C ALA A 282 -21.40 -1.61 6.11
N HIS A 283 -22.17 -0.54 5.85
CA HIS A 283 -23.01 -0.40 4.67
C HIS A 283 -22.23 0.12 3.45
N LEU A 284 -21.04 0.72 3.63
CA LEU A 284 -20.25 1.28 2.54
C LEU A 284 -19.71 0.20 1.60
N LEU A 285 -19.35 -0.96 2.10
CA LEU A 285 -18.78 -2.01 1.24
C LEU A 285 -19.86 -2.64 0.34
N ALA A 286 -21.01 -3.02 0.92
CA ALA A 286 -22.16 -3.47 0.14
C ALA A 286 -22.66 -2.37 -0.81
N LYS A 287 -22.63 -1.13 -0.36
CA LYS A 287 -23.00 0.04 -1.15
C LYS A 287 -22.00 0.34 -2.26
N ARG A 288 -20.69 0.22 -2.03
CA ARG A 288 -19.64 0.35 -3.06
C ARG A 288 -19.80 -0.71 -4.15
N GLN A 289 -20.26 -1.91 -3.81
CA GLN A 289 -20.58 -2.95 -4.78
C GLN A 289 -21.84 -2.58 -5.58
N ALA A 290 -22.86 -2.01 -4.95
CA ALA A 290 -24.06 -1.53 -5.62
C ALA A 290 -23.78 -0.33 -6.56
N LEU A 291 -22.81 0.53 -6.25
CA LEU A 291 -22.36 1.64 -7.11
C LEU A 291 -21.98 1.19 -8.52
N VAL A 292 -21.38 0.00 -8.64
CA VAL A 292 -20.88 -0.52 -9.92
C VAL A 292 -21.97 -0.67 -10.98
N ASN A 293 -23.22 -0.88 -10.57
CA ASN A 293 -24.35 -1.06 -11.48
C ASN A 293 -24.81 0.25 -12.15
N TRP A 294 -24.34 1.40 -11.65
CA TRP A 294 -24.79 2.73 -12.06
C TRP A 294 -23.68 3.60 -12.65
N LEU A 295 -22.52 3.00 -12.96
CA LEU A 295 -21.38 3.72 -13.50
C LEU A 295 -21.63 4.15 -14.95
N ASP A 296 -21.30 5.40 -15.26
CA ASP A 296 -21.15 5.92 -16.60
C ASP A 296 -19.68 5.92 -16.99
N GLU A 297 -19.22 4.83 -17.59
CA GLU A 297 -17.83 4.65 -17.98
C GLU A 297 -17.38 5.65 -19.08
N SER A 298 -18.31 6.28 -19.81
CA SER A 298 -17.97 7.30 -20.83
C SER A 298 -17.29 8.54 -20.21
N ARG A 299 -17.48 8.75 -18.90
CA ARG A 299 -16.92 9.85 -18.13
C ARG A 299 -15.52 9.59 -17.60
N ILE A 300 -15.00 8.34 -17.74
CA ILE A 300 -13.67 7.96 -17.22
C ILE A 300 -12.57 8.89 -17.76
N ARG A 301 -12.60 9.21 -19.05
CA ARG A 301 -11.61 10.11 -19.64
C ARG A 301 -11.64 11.51 -19.01
N GLN A 302 -12.82 12.07 -18.81
CA GLN A 302 -12.99 13.39 -18.22
C GLN A 302 -12.38 13.49 -16.82
N ILE A 303 -12.66 12.51 -15.96
CA ILE A 303 -12.12 12.53 -14.59
C ILE A 303 -10.63 12.26 -14.56
N ALA A 304 -10.12 11.43 -15.47
CA ALA A 304 -8.68 11.18 -15.58
C ALA A 304 -7.92 12.47 -15.98
N GLU A 305 -8.43 13.24 -16.96
CA GLU A 305 -7.87 14.53 -17.36
C GLU A 305 -7.94 15.56 -16.22
N ALA A 306 -9.05 15.61 -15.47
CA ALA A 306 -9.18 16.48 -14.30
C ALA A 306 -8.16 16.13 -13.21
N THR A 307 -7.96 14.83 -12.95
CA THR A 307 -6.98 14.34 -11.97
C THR A 307 -5.55 14.71 -12.38
N ALA A 308 -5.21 14.51 -13.65
CA ALA A 308 -3.89 14.89 -14.17
C ALA A 308 -3.65 16.40 -14.02
N LYS A 309 -4.65 17.22 -14.36
CA LYS A 309 -4.58 18.69 -14.20
C LYS A 309 -4.40 19.11 -12.74
N ALA A 310 -5.04 18.42 -11.80
CA ALA A 310 -4.90 18.68 -10.36
C ALA A 310 -3.50 18.33 -9.83
N GLY A 311 -2.74 17.48 -10.53
CA GLY A 311 -1.44 16.99 -10.08
C GLY A 311 -1.51 16.03 -8.89
N THR A 312 -2.69 15.55 -8.55
CA THR A 312 -2.93 14.58 -7.47
C THR A 312 -2.42 13.20 -7.87
N TRP A 313 -1.59 12.59 -7.01
CA TRP A 313 -1.11 11.23 -7.21
C TRP A 313 -2.21 10.21 -6.90
N ASN A 314 -2.10 9.02 -7.48
CA ASN A 314 -3.03 7.93 -7.20
C ASN A 314 -2.28 6.66 -6.85
N VAL A 315 -2.77 5.97 -5.83
CA VAL A 315 -2.32 4.63 -5.41
C VAL A 315 -3.49 3.68 -5.55
N PRO A 316 -3.65 3.03 -6.72
CA PRO A 316 -4.86 2.24 -7.04
C PRO A 316 -5.05 1.02 -6.15
N THR A 317 -3.96 0.42 -5.66
CA THR A 317 -3.97 -0.83 -4.87
C THR A 317 -4.82 -1.93 -5.52
N LEU A 318 -4.63 -2.13 -6.83
CA LEU A 318 -5.45 -3.07 -7.61
C LEU A 318 -5.38 -4.48 -7.03
N VAL A 319 -4.21 -4.86 -6.49
CA VAL A 319 -3.99 -6.17 -5.88
C VAL A 319 -4.89 -6.39 -4.66
N ALA A 320 -5.15 -5.36 -3.84
CA ALA A 320 -6.03 -5.47 -2.68
C ALA A 320 -7.45 -5.85 -3.09
N TRP A 321 -7.96 -5.21 -4.13
CA TRP A 321 -9.27 -5.53 -4.68
C TRP A 321 -9.32 -6.90 -5.34
N ARG A 322 -8.31 -7.25 -6.13
CA ARG A 322 -8.25 -8.51 -6.90
C ARG A 322 -8.07 -9.73 -6.01
N ASN A 323 -7.34 -9.59 -4.89
CA ASN A 323 -7.04 -10.69 -3.97
C ASN A 323 -8.17 -10.98 -2.98
N MET A 324 -9.15 -10.09 -2.82
CA MET A 324 -10.39 -10.43 -2.10
C MET A 324 -11.00 -11.68 -2.76
N THR A 325 -11.30 -12.68 -1.95
CA THR A 325 -11.61 -14.02 -2.41
C THR A 325 -12.90 -14.55 -1.75
N PRO A 326 -13.84 -15.16 -2.53
CA PRO A 326 -15.01 -15.81 -1.97
C PRO A 326 -14.63 -17.06 -1.17
N HIS A 327 -15.47 -17.43 -0.21
CA HIS A 327 -15.23 -18.62 0.61
C HIS A 327 -15.01 -19.90 -0.22
N THR A 328 -15.68 -19.99 -1.37
CA THR A 328 -15.57 -21.13 -2.30
C THR A 328 -14.19 -21.25 -2.98
N GLU A 329 -13.37 -20.20 -2.95
CA GLU A 329 -12.04 -20.14 -3.57
C GLU A 329 -10.90 -20.02 -2.53
N LEU A 330 -11.21 -20.11 -1.23
CA LEU A 330 -10.24 -19.95 -0.13
C LEU A 330 -9.05 -20.88 -0.25
N GLU A 331 -9.28 -22.16 -0.58
CA GLU A 331 -8.20 -23.13 -0.74
C GLU A 331 -7.21 -22.70 -1.84
N ALA A 332 -7.72 -22.17 -2.95
CA ALA A 332 -6.87 -21.64 -4.02
C ALA A 332 -6.12 -20.37 -3.60
N ALA A 333 -6.76 -19.50 -2.81
CA ALA A 333 -6.12 -18.30 -2.29
C ALA A 333 -4.95 -18.64 -1.36
N TRP A 334 -5.08 -19.66 -0.51
CA TRP A 334 -3.99 -20.11 0.37
C TRP A 334 -2.82 -20.78 -0.38
N LYS A 335 -2.98 -21.13 -1.65
CA LYS A 335 -1.89 -21.65 -2.51
C LYS A 335 -1.11 -20.55 -3.23
N ARG A 336 -1.47 -19.29 -3.08
CA ARG A 336 -0.74 -18.17 -3.69
C ARG A 336 0.67 -18.02 -3.11
N PRO A 337 1.62 -17.51 -3.89
CA PRO A 337 2.97 -17.25 -3.41
C PRO A 337 2.97 -16.36 -2.16
N GLY A 338 3.75 -16.74 -1.17
CA GLY A 338 3.92 -15.94 0.06
C GLY A 338 2.87 -16.19 1.15
N THR A 339 1.68 -16.73 0.87
CA THR A 339 0.64 -16.95 1.89
C THR A 339 1.10 -17.88 3.01
N ARG A 340 2.04 -18.79 2.75
CA ARG A 340 2.67 -19.66 3.77
C ARG A 340 3.43 -18.89 4.87
N TYR A 341 3.72 -17.61 4.64
CA TYR A 341 4.36 -16.73 5.61
C TYR A 341 3.36 -15.85 6.39
N ALA A 342 2.05 -16.04 6.14
CA ALA A 342 1.03 -15.36 6.92
C ALA A 342 1.12 -15.77 8.38
N THR A 343 1.11 -14.78 9.27
CA THR A 343 1.08 -15.02 10.72
C THR A 343 -0.27 -15.62 11.14
N SER A 344 -0.35 -16.14 12.35
CA SER A 344 -1.63 -16.67 12.88
C SER A 344 -2.72 -15.60 12.88
N MET A 345 -2.37 -14.35 13.20
CA MET A 345 -3.30 -13.22 13.16
C MET A 345 -3.84 -13.00 11.73
N LEU A 346 -2.96 -12.97 10.72
CA LEU A 346 -3.37 -12.80 9.33
C LEU A 346 -4.22 -13.97 8.85
N HIS A 347 -3.89 -15.20 9.28
CA HIS A 347 -4.65 -16.39 8.93
C HIS A 347 -6.09 -16.30 9.43
N GLU A 348 -6.30 -15.93 10.69
CA GLU A 348 -7.63 -15.75 11.27
C GLU A 348 -8.38 -14.61 10.56
N TRP A 349 -7.72 -13.47 10.39
CA TRP A 349 -8.32 -12.30 9.77
C TRP A 349 -8.74 -12.56 8.32
N TRP A 350 -7.88 -13.14 7.50
CA TRP A 350 -8.18 -13.40 6.10
C TRP A 350 -9.32 -14.40 5.92
N ASN A 351 -9.38 -15.44 6.74
CA ASN A 351 -10.47 -16.41 6.70
C ASN A 351 -11.83 -15.81 7.11
N SER A 352 -11.84 -14.77 7.94
CA SER A 352 -13.09 -14.12 8.38
C SER A 352 -13.69 -13.17 7.33
N HIS A 353 -12.93 -12.79 6.28
CA HIS A 353 -13.33 -11.78 5.29
C HIS A 353 -13.81 -12.36 3.94
N THR A 354 -14.56 -13.44 3.97
CA THR A 354 -14.97 -14.19 2.75
C THR A 354 -16.50 -14.32 2.58
N GLY A 355 -17.28 -13.73 3.48
CA GLY A 355 -18.72 -13.95 3.62
C GLY A 355 -19.63 -13.13 2.68
N TYR A 356 -19.19 -12.81 1.46
CA TYR A 356 -20.00 -12.05 0.51
C TYR A 356 -20.94 -12.95 -0.30
N SER A 357 -22.11 -12.42 -0.69
CA SER A 357 -23.04 -13.12 -1.59
C SER A 357 -22.46 -13.30 -3.00
N SER A 358 -23.03 -14.21 -3.80
CA SER A 358 -22.64 -14.37 -5.19
C SER A 358 -22.85 -13.11 -6.03
N GLU A 359 -23.87 -12.31 -5.69
CA GLU A 359 -24.15 -11.03 -6.35
C GLU A 359 -23.08 -9.99 -6.03
N ASP A 360 -22.65 -9.91 -4.76
CA ASP A 360 -21.55 -9.06 -4.32
C ASP A 360 -20.25 -9.39 -5.06
N TRP A 361 -19.94 -10.67 -5.24
CA TRP A 361 -18.78 -11.11 -5.99
C TRP A 361 -18.84 -10.76 -7.48
N ALA A 362 -20.04 -10.83 -8.08
CA ALA A 362 -20.24 -10.40 -9.46
C ALA A 362 -20.02 -8.88 -9.59
N ALA A 363 -20.57 -8.09 -8.67
CA ALA A 363 -20.37 -6.65 -8.63
C ALA A 363 -18.89 -6.30 -8.40
N LYS A 364 -18.20 -6.98 -7.47
CA LYS A 364 -16.76 -6.80 -7.22
C LYS A 364 -15.93 -7.03 -8.49
N ARG A 365 -16.13 -8.15 -9.22
CA ARG A 365 -15.42 -8.42 -10.47
C ARG A 365 -15.64 -7.34 -11.54
N ARG A 366 -16.87 -6.83 -11.66
CA ARG A 366 -17.13 -5.66 -12.55
C ARG A 366 -16.36 -4.43 -12.08
N GLY A 367 -16.34 -4.19 -10.77
CA GLY A 367 -15.59 -3.08 -10.18
C GLY A 367 -14.08 -3.18 -10.46
N ASP A 368 -13.49 -4.36 -10.38
CA ASP A 368 -12.07 -4.56 -10.70
C ASP A 368 -11.76 -4.20 -12.16
N THR A 369 -12.65 -4.58 -13.08
CA THR A 369 -12.53 -4.19 -14.51
C THR A 369 -12.57 -2.67 -14.68
N VAL A 370 -13.44 -1.98 -13.96
CA VAL A 370 -13.52 -0.51 -14.02
C VAL A 370 -12.28 0.15 -13.38
N ARG A 371 -11.74 -0.41 -12.30
CA ARG A 371 -10.49 0.09 -11.70
C ARG A 371 -9.31 -0.02 -12.65
N LEU A 372 -9.19 -1.12 -13.40
CA LEU A 372 -8.18 -1.24 -14.46
C LEU A 372 -8.36 -0.19 -15.55
N LYS A 373 -9.59 0.04 -16.03
CA LYS A 373 -9.89 1.07 -17.01
C LYS A 373 -9.58 2.49 -16.50
N LEU A 374 -9.91 2.77 -15.25
CA LEU A 374 -9.56 4.04 -14.59
C LEU A 374 -8.04 4.22 -14.50
N THR A 375 -7.30 3.20 -14.03
CA THR A 375 -5.84 3.24 -13.94
C THR A 375 -5.21 3.49 -15.30
N LYS A 376 -5.70 2.80 -16.35
CA LYS A 376 -5.29 3.05 -17.74
C LYS A 376 -5.56 4.48 -18.18
N ALA A 377 -6.75 4.99 -17.92
CA ALA A 377 -7.13 6.34 -18.32
C ALA A 377 -6.32 7.42 -17.58
N LEU A 378 -6.09 7.23 -16.28
CA LEU A 378 -5.21 8.09 -15.46
C LEU A 378 -3.79 8.13 -16.06
N HIS A 379 -3.21 6.96 -16.36
CA HIS A 379 -1.91 6.87 -17.01
C HIS A 379 -1.88 7.63 -18.34
N HIS A 380 -2.84 7.39 -19.24
CA HIS A 380 -2.91 8.03 -20.56
C HIS A 380 -3.13 9.55 -20.48
N ALA A 381 -3.83 10.03 -19.45
CA ALA A 381 -4.02 11.45 -19.18
C ALA A 381 -2.77 12.13 -18.58
N GLY A 382 -1.73 11.35 -18.23
CA GLY A 382 -0.53 11.85 -17.56
C GLY A 382 -0.70 12.08 -16.05
N ALA A 383 -1.75 11.52 -15.43
CA ALA A 383 -1.88 11.54 -13.99
C ALA A 383 -0.79 10.65 -13.35
N ARG A 384 -0.30 11.06 -12.20
CA ARG A 384 0.80 10.39 -11.50
C ARG A 384 0.30 9.17 -10.73
N LEU A 385 0.96 8.04 -10.90
CA LEU A 385 0.62 6.77 -10.26
C LEU A 385 1.76 6.28 -9.38
N LEU A 386 1.42 5.61 -8.28
CA LEU A 386 2.35 4.94 -7.39
C LEU A 386 1.91 3.49 -7.18
N VAL A 387 2.87 2.59 -7.13
CA VAL A 387 2.63 1.22 -6.70
C VAL A 387 2.43 1.20 -5.20
N GLY A 388 1.35 0.59 -4.75
CA GLY A 388 1.03 0.35 -3.34
C GLY A 388 0.08 -0.82 -3.23
N THR A 389 0.22 -1.63 -2.18
CA THR A 389 -0.49 -2.91 -2.10
C THR A 389 -1.67 -2.93 -1.15
N ASP A 390 -1.68 -2.05 -0.14
CA ASP A 390 -2.62 -2.11 1.00
C ASP A 390 -2.43 -3.38 1.85
N THR A 391 -1.19 -3.87 1.90
CA THR A 391 -0.87 -5.02 2.76
C THR A 391 -1.05 -4.66 4.23
N PRO A 392 -1.59 -5.55 5.06
CA PRO A 392 -1.91 -6.95 4.85
C PRO A 392 -3.40 -7.23 4.58
N HIS A 393 -4.06 -6.43 3.75
CA HIS A 393 -5.45 -6.70 3.32
C HIS A 393 -5.64 -8.20 2.98
N PRO A 394 -6.85 -8.80 3.04
CA PRO A 394 -7.02 -10.23 2.81
C PRO A 394 -6.30 -10.76 1.56
N PHE A 395 -5.40 -11.72 1.78
CA PHE A 395 -4.53 -12.34 0.76
C PHE A 395 -3.56 -11.38 0.05
N VAL A 396 -3.30 -10.21 0.62
CA VAL A 396 -2.25 -9.27 0.19
C VAL A 396 -1.03 -9.45 1.09
N VAL A 397 -0.08 -10.25 0.62
CA VAL A 397 1.09 -10.64 1.41
C VAL A 397 2.17 -9.55 1.34
N PRO A 398 2.70 -9.06 2.50
CA PRO A 398 3.77 -8.08 2.50
C PRO A 398 4.93 -8.45 1.55
N GLY A 399 5.35 -7.52 0.72
CA GLY A 399 6.41 -7.73 -0.26
C GLY A 399 5.99 -8.51 -1.50
N PHE A 400 5.41 -9.70 -1.36
CA PHE A 400 5.01 -10.56 -2.49
C PHE A 400 4.00 -9.88 -3.41
N SER A 401 3.01 -9.22 -2.82
CA SER A 401 1.92 -8.61 -3.59
C SER A 401 2.33 -7.36 -4.38
N VAL A 402 3.52 -6.79 -4.15
CA VAL A 402 4.06 -5.71 -4.98
C VAL A 402 4.29 -6.20 -6.41
N HIS A 403 4.77 -7.43 -6.61
CA HIS A 403 4.99 -7.99 -7.92
C HIS A 403 3.69 -8.27 -8.67
N GLU A 404 2.61 -8.59 -7.93
CA GLU A 404 1.27 -8.69 -8.48
C GLU A 404 0.76 -7.30 -8.91
N GLU A 405 0.97 -6.26 -8.08
CA GLU A 405 0.57 -4.89 -8.40
C GLU A 405 1.33 -4.33 -9.61
N LEU A 406 2.63 -4.59 -9.74
CA LEU A 406 3.41 -4.27 -10.94
C LEU A 406 2.81 -4.94 -12.19
N SER A 407 2.39 -6.20 -12.09
CA SER A 407 1.73 -6.93 -13.18
C SER A 407 0.35 -6.33 -13.50
N ASN A 408 -0.40 -5.90 -12.48
CA ASN A 408 -1.67 -5.20 -12.66
C ASN A 408 -1.50 -3.86 -13.38
N PHE A 409 -0.42 -3.14 -13.13
CA PHE A 409 -0.11 -1.89 -13.82
C PHE A 409 0.19 -2.14 -15.30
N VAL A 410 0.93 -3.20 -15.61
CA VAL A 410 1.16 -3.60 -17.02
C VAL A 410 -0.15 -4.01 -17.70
N GLU A 411 -1.01 -4.78 -17.02
CA GLU A 411 -2.35 -5.12 -17.51
C GLU A 411 -3.23 -3.86 -17.73
N ALA A 412 -3.09 -2.86 -16.88
CA ALA A 412 -3.73 -1.56 -17.05
C ALA A 412 -3.15 -0.74 -18.21
N GLY A 413 -2.09 -1.20 -18.87
CA GLY A 413 -1.52 -0.61 -20.09
C GLY A 413 -0.27 0.22 -19.90
N LEU A 414 0.36 0.20 -18.72
CA LEU A 414 1.70 0.77 -18.54
C LEU A 414 2.74 -0.16 -19.19
N SER A 415 3.86 0.42 -19.67
CA SER A 415 5.02 -0.41 -20.02
C SER A 415 5.66 -1.01 -18.75
N PRO A 416 6.44 -2.11 -18.87
CA PRO A 416 7.23 -2.60 -17.73
C PRO A 416 8.08 -1.50 -17.07
N TYR A 417 8.68 -0.63 -17.86
CA TYR A 417 9.40 0.56 -17.36
C TYR A 417 8.47 1.49 -16.57
N GLY A 418 7.28 1.80 -17.10
CA GLY A 418 6.30 2.66 -16.43
C GLY A 418 5.84 2.11 -15.08
N ALA A 419 5.59 0.79 -15.01
CA ALA A 419 5.23 0.12 -13.76
C ALA A 419 6.38 0.17 -12.73
N LEU A 420 7.62 -0.14 -13.15
CA LEU A 420 8.80 -0.05 -12.29
C LEU A 420 9.08 1.39 -11.86
N LYS A 421 8.89 2.37 -12.74
CA LYS A 421 9.04 3.78 -12.43
C LYS A 421 8.10 4.23 -11.31
N ALA A 422 6.84 3.76 -11.31
CA ALA A 422 5.86 4.03 -10.26
C ALA A 422 6.26 3.43 -8.89
N ALA A 423 7.10 2.39 -8.88
CA ALA A 423 7.63 1.76 -7.66
C ALA A 423 9.05 2.22 -7.30
N THR A 424 9.65 3.15 -8.03
CA THR A 424 11.05 3.59 -7.84
C THR A 424 11.17 5.10 -7.90
N VAL A 425 11.39 5.66 -9.08
CA VAL A 425 11.61 7.11 -9.31
C VAL A 425 10.43 7.95 -8.83
N ASP A 426 9.21 7.55 -9.18
CA ASP A 426 8.02 8.30 -8.81
C ASP A 426 7.76 8.24 -7.30
N ALA A 427 8.04 7.10 -6.66
CA ALA A 427 7.99 6.98 -5.20
C ALA A 427 8.99 7.93 -4.52
N ALA A 428 10.21 8.03 -5.03
CA ALA A 428 11.22 8.95 -4.52
C ALA A 428 10.80 10.42 -4.70
N GLU A 429 10.25 10.78 -5.86
CA GLU A 429 9.72 12.12 -6.12
C GLU A 429 8.55 12.46 -5.19
N PHE A 430 7.63 11.50 -4.99
CA PHE A 430 6.47 11.69 -4.13
C PHE A 430 6.84 12.06 -2.70
N VAL A 431 7.84 11.39 -2.12
CA VAL A 431 8.29 11.65 -0.74
C VAL A 431 9.32 12.79 -0.63
N GLY A 432 9.63 13.48 -1.73
CA GLY A 432 10.60 14.58 -1.75
C GLY A 432 12.06 14.13 -1.68
N ALA A 433 12.37 12.88 -2.03
CA ALA A 433 13.71 12.28 -2.02
C ALA A 433 14.22 11.94 -3.43
N ALA A 434 13.81 12.71 -4.43
CA ALA A 434 14.21 12.50 -5.82
C ALA A 434 15.73 12.43 -5.98
N GLY A 435 16.21 11.32 -6.55
CA GLY A 435 17.63 11.07 -6.74
C GLY A 435 18.37 10.52 -5.53
N GLU A 436 17.74 10.48 -4.33
CA GLU A 436 18.31 9.82 -3.16
C GLU A 436 18.10 8.30 -3.22
N PHE A 437 16.97 7.84 -3.76
CA PHE A 437 16.68 6.44 -4.04
C PHE A 437 15.84 6.29 -5.32
N GLY A 438 15.51 5.07 -5.70
CA GLY A 438 14.71 4.78 -6.90
C GLY A 438 15.50 4.90 -8.21
N VAL A 439 16.81 5.16 -8.15
CA VAL A 439 17.73 5.25 -9.30
C VAL A 439 19.05 4.57 -8.97
N VAL A 440 19.72 4.01 -10.01
CA VAL A 440 21.09 3.52 -9.89
C VAL A 440 22.02 4.59 -10.47
N LYS A 441 22.50 5.48 -9.60
CA LYS A 441 23.47 6.54 -9.98
C LYS A 441 24.43 6.83 -8.82
N SER A 442 25.63 7.35 -9.14
CA SER A 442 26.58 7.78 -8.11
C SER A 442 25.96 8.81 -7.18
N GLY A 443 26.22 8.65 -5.87
CA GLY A 443 25.68 9.46 -4.77
C GLY A 443 24.33 8.99 -4.25
N ALA A 444 23.55 8.21 -4.99
CA ALA A 444 22.27 7.68 -4.50
C ALA A 444 22.48 6.65 -3.38
N ARG A 445 21.48 6.52 -2.53
CA ARG A 445 21.44 5.49 -1.48
C ARG A 445 21.49 4.10 -2.13
N ALA A 446 22.32 3.23 -1.59
CA ALA A 446 22.51 1.89 -2.12
C ALA A 446 21.37 0.95 -1.63
N ASP A 447 20.19 1.21 -2.17
CA ASP A 447 19.00 0.36 -2.11
C ASP A 447 18.83 -0.26 -3.50
N LEU A 448 19.23 -1.51 -3.65
CA LEU A 448 19.38 -2.17 -4.94
C LEU A 448 18.82 -3.60 -4.90
N ILE A 449 18.32 -4.07 -6.03
CA ILE A 449 17.96 -5.48 -6.21
C ILE A 449 18.70 -6.06 -7.40
N LEU A 450 19.22 -7.27 -7.23
CA LEU A 450 19.86 -8.05 -8.28
C LEU A 450 18.90 -9.15 -8.70
N VAL A 451 18.54 -9.24 -9.98
CA VAL A 451 17.52 -10.14 -10.49
C VAL A 451 17.98 -10.92 -11.73
N GLU A 452 17.34 -12.07 -11.96
CA GLU A 452 17.50 -12.84 -13.19
C GLU A 452 16.54 -12.32 -14.27
N GLY A 453 17.04 -12.08 -15.46
CA GLY A 453 16.24 -11.61 -16.59
C GLY A 453 15.98 -10.10 -16.59
N ASN A 454 15.67 -9.60 -17.78
CA ASN A 454 15.46 -8.16 -18.00
C ASN A 454 14.06 -7.72 -17.53
N PRO A 455 13.94 -6.90 -16.47
CA PRO A 455 12.64 -6.46 -15.97
C PRO A 455 11.95 -5.42 -16.87
N LEU A 456 12.67 -4.84 -17.85
CA LEU A 456 12.08 -3.96 -18.87
C LEU A 456 11.41 -4.74 -20.02
N GLU A 457 11.78 -6.01 -20.20
CA GLU A 457 11.13 -6.92 -21.17
C GLU A 457 9.88 -7.59 -20.57
N ASP A 458 10.00 -8.06 -19.35
CA ASP A 458 8.89 -8.62 -18.56
C ASP A 458 9.03 -8.16 -17.10
N VAL A 459 8.06 -7.40 -16.61
CA VAL A 459 8.06 -6.88 -15.25
C VAL A 459 8.14 -7.98 -14.19
N LYS A 460 7.69 -9.19 -14.49
CA LYS A 460 7.78 -10.38 -13.62
C LYS A 460 9.22 -10.76 -13.30
N ASN A 461 10.19 -10.40 -14.15
CA ASN A 461 11.60 -10.64 -13.86
C ASN A 461 12.08 -9.88 -12.61
N ALA A 462 11.40 -8.79 -12.21
CA ALA A 462 11.70 -8.09 -10.97
C ALA A 462 11.49 -8.94 -9.70
N SER A 463 10.69 -10.02 -9.78
CA SER A 463 10.49 -10.96 -8.65
C SER A 463 11.55 -12.08 -8.60
N ARG A 464 12.40 -12.22 -9.63
CA ARG A 464 13.42 -13.27 -9.72
C ARG A 464 14.71 -12.85 -8.99
N ILE A 465 14.57 -12.59 -7.69
CA ILE A 465 15.61 -11.96 -6.87
C ILE A 465 16.76 -12.92 -6.59
N VAL A 466 17.97 -12.45 -6.85
CA VAL A 466 19.26 -13.10 -6.52
C VAL A 466 19.81 -12.55 -5.20
N GLY A 467 19.54 -11.28 -4.92
CA GLY A 467 19.91 -10.65 -3.66
C GLY A 467 19.42 -9.20 -3.61
N VAL A 468 19.45 -8.65 -2.43
CA VAL A 468 18.98 -7.29 -2.12
C VAL A 468 20.06 -6.55 -1.35
N MET A 469 20.27 -5.31 -1.71
CA MET A 469 21.08 -4.40 -0.93
C MET A 469 20.20 -3.32 -0.35
N VAL A 470 20.25 -3.13 0.96
CA VAL A 470 19.51 -2.07 1.65
C VAL A 470 20.47 -1.20 2.44
N ARG A 471 20.53 0.09 2.09
CA ARG A 471 21.51 1.05 2.64
C ARG A 471 22.93 0.50 2.68
N GLY A 472 23.36 -0.16 1.58
CA GLY A 472 24.69 -0.76 1.43
C GLY A 472 24.89 -2.13 2.09
N HIS A 473 23.91 -2.65 2.83
CA HIS A 473 23.98 -4.00 3.40
C HIS A 473 23.49 -5.03 2.38
N TRP A 474 24.39 -5.90 1.93
CA TRP A 474 24.07 -6.97 0.98
C TRP A 474 23.43 -8.17 1.68
N LEU A 475 22.31 -8.61 1.16
CA LEU A 475 21.57 -9.81 1.57
C LEU A 475 21.50 -10.76 0.36
N SER A 476 22.25 -11.86 0.41
CA SER A 476 22.20 -12.87 -0.65
C SER A 476 20.86 -13.63 -0.64
N ARG A 477 20.56 -14.35 -1.72
CA ARG A 477 19.36 -15.22 -1.82
C ARG A 477 19.22 -16.15 -0.62
N GLU A 478 20.33 -16.76 -0.19
CA GLU A 478 20.32 -17.67 0.95
C GLU A 478 20.06 -16.95 2.28
N ALA A 479 20.58 -15.73 2.45
CA ALA A 479 20.32 -14.92 3.63
C ALA A 479 18.84 -14.49 3.70
N LEU A 480 18.28 -14.05 2.56
CA LEU A 480 16.87 -13.71 2.43
C LEU A 480 15.97 -14.91 2.71
N GLN A 481 16.31 -16.09 2.16
CA GLN A 481 15.53 -17.31 2.39
C GLN A 481 15.56 -17.72 3.86
N ARG A 482 16.72 -17.70 4.52
CA ARG A 482 16.81 -17.97 5.96
C ARG A 482 15.96 -17.01 6.79
N SER A 483 15.92 -15.73 6.41
CA SER A 483 15.06 -14.74 7.08
C SER A 483 13.59 -15.06 6.91
N LEU A 484 13.16 -15.45 5.70
CA LEU A 484 11.79 -15.89 5.43
C LEU A 484 11.42 -17.15 6.22
N ASP A 485 12.31 -18.14 6.26
CA ASP A 485 12.05 -19.41 6.97
C ASP A 485 11.92 -19.19 8.49
N ALA A 486 12.57 -18.15 9.00
CA ALA A 486 12.46 -17.75 10.40
C ALA A 486 11.16 -17.01 10.72
N THR A 487 10.47 -16.41 9.71
CA THR A 487 9.14 -15.78 9.91
C THR A 487 8.01 -16.81 9.96
N GLY A 488 8.27 -18.05 9.62
CA GLY A 488 7.27 -19.10 9.37
C GLY A 488 6.09 -19.09 10.33
N GLY A 489 4.91 -18.90 9.75
CA GLY A 489 3.63 -19.19 10.38
C GLY A 489 3.55 -20.68 10.77
N PRO A 490 2.52 -21.10 11.49
CA PRO A 490 2.34 -22.49 11.90
C PRO A 490 2.42 -23.39 10.68
N SER A 491 3.32 -24.38 10.71
CA SER A 491 3.46 -25.33 9.60
C SER A 491 2.10 -25.97 9.32
N VAL A 492 1.56 -25.71 8.13
CA VAL A 492 0.31 -26.34 7.66
C VAL A 492 0.47 -27.86 7.46
N ASP A 493 1.68 -28.37 7.59
CA ASP A 493 2.03 -29.78 7.42
C ASP A 493 2.15 -30.54 8.75
N LYS A 494 1.11 -30.53 9.59
CA LYS A 494 0.92 -31.56 10.62
C LYS A 494 -0.56 -31.82 10.84
N LYS A 495 -1.20 -32.45 9.85
CA LYS A 495 -2.33 -33.36 10.08
C LYS A 495 -2.40 -34.37 8.93
#